data_0762fb9f135e3e20ad268e35f361615d
#
_entry.id   0762fb9f135e3e20ad268e35f361615d
#
_cell.length_a   1.000
_cell.length_b   1.000
_cell.length_c   1.000
_cell.angle_alpha   90.00
_cell.angle_beta   90.00
_cell.angle_gamma   90.00
#
_symmetry.space_group_name_H-M   'P 1'
#
loop_
_entity.id
_entity.type
_entity.pdbx_description
1 polymer ?
#
loop_
_entity_poly.entity_id
_entity_poly.type
_entity_poly.pdbx_seq_one_letter_code
_entity_poly.pdbx_strand_id
1 'polypeptide(L)'
;LNNFNKRKKNISKNFIVISERNNILSNFAKKNNLMFFEHNINLSGRYSVLSEVGLLMFNLDYKKIIQGIDSVLKKGLNKNLIRNAATLLTLIKKSKIDTHVSLIYSHNLLSYGYWHQQLLAESIGKKGKDFTPIISECPKDHHSIMQLYLDGKKNKFFTFFKTINNKLDQPIKDYFDQKFKRKSLNNIIDSQFNATINIFKKNLIPFRVVLIDQKKPIQSFISLIVYSMLETAILCKALNLNPFNQPAVEEIKKETYSLLG
;
A
#
# COMPACT_ATOMS: atom_id res chain seq x y z
N LEU A 1 -30.53 3.62 8.10
CA LEU A 1 -31.60 2.97 7.32
C LEU A 1 -32.99 3.53 7.72
N ASN A 2 -33.32 3.62 9.01
CA ASN A 2 -34.61 4.19 9.46
C ASN A 2 -34.83 5.63 8.99
N ASN A 3 -33.80 6.45 8.89
CA ASN A 3 -33.90 7.82 8.37
C ASN A 3 -34.10 7.89 6.83
N PHE A 4 -33.61 6.90 6.08
CA PHE A 4 -33.85 6.79 4.64
C PHE A 4 -35.29 6.36 4.34
N ASN A 5 -35.84 5.40 5.11
CA ASN A 5 -37.23 4.95 4.96
C ASN A 5 -38.23 6.08 5.28
N LYS A 6 -37.95 6.93 6.28
CA LYS A 6 -38.77 8.08 6.62
C LYS A 6 -38.90 9.12 5.48
N ARG A 7 -37.91 9.19 4.56
CA ARG A 7 -37.89 10.14 3.42
C ARG A 7 -38.44 9.53 2.14
N LYS A 8 -39.09 8.35 2.15
CA LYS A 8 -39.64 7.65 0.97
C LYS A 8 -38.64 7.52 -0.21
N LYS A 9 -37.35 7.50 0.05
CA LYS A 9 -36.33 7.31 -0.99
C LYS A 9 -36.23 5.83 -1.31
N ASN A 10 -36.26 5.48 -2.58
CA ASN A 10 -36.12 4.11 -3.05
C ASN A 10 -34.71 3.60 -2.74
N ILE A 11 -34.62 2.75 -1.72
CA ILE A 11 -33.35 2.22 -1.23
C ILE A 11 -32.63 1.45 -2.35
N SER A 12 -33.37 0.73 -3.20
CA SER A 12 -32.78 -0.11 -4.25
C SER A 12 -31.97 0.67 -5.29
N LYS A 13 -32.26 1.96 -5.48
CA LYS A 13 -31.53 2.84 -6.42
C LYS A 13 -30.28 3.50 -5.81
N ASN A 14 -30.13 3.46 -4.48
CA ASN A 14 -29.12 4.24 -3.78
C ASN A 14 -28.09 3.38 -3.01
N PHE A 15 -28.27 2.06 -3.00
CA PHE A 15 -27.39 1.15 -2.29
C PHE A 15 -26.93 0.01 -3.19
N ILE A 16 -25.64 -0.27 -3.09
CA ILE A 16 -24.99 -1.45 -3.65
C ILE A 16 -24.40 -2.23 -2.48
N VAL A 17 -24.58 -3.53 -2.47
CA VAL A 17 -24.00 -4.41 -1.46
C VAL A 17 -22.93 -5.28 -2.11
N ILE A 18 -21.74 -5.27 -1.54
CA ILE A 18 -20.64 -6.18 -1.89
C ILE A 18 -20.39 -7.06 -0.67
N SER A 19 -20.58 -8.35 -0.79
CA SER A 19 -20.45 -9.28 0.34
C SER A 19 -20.34 -10.71 -0.16
N GLU A 20 -19.87 -11.58 0.71
CA GLU A 20 -19.97 -13.03 0.51
C GLU A 20 -21.45 -13.47 0.49
N ARG A 21 -21.74 -14.61 -0.11
CA ARG A 21 -23.09 -15.21 -0.07
C ARG A 21 -23.45 -15.73 1.32
N ASN A 22 -24.74 -15.85 1.57
CA ASN A 22 -25.33 -16.50 2.75
C ASN A 22 -24.92 -15.84 4.09
N ASN A 23 -24.71 -14.54 4.11
CA ASN A 23 -24.49 -13.76 5.32
C ASN A 23 -25.58 -12.69 5.52
N ILE A 24 -25.49 -11.95 6.62
CA ILE A 24 -26.48 -10.91 6.99
C ILE A 24 -26.63 -9.85 5.87
N LEU A 25 -25.53 -9.42 5.25
CA LEU A 25 -25.56 -8.39 4.22
C LEU A 25 -26.14 -8.89 2.90
N SER A 26 -25.82 -10.11 2.46
CA SER A 26 -26.39 -10.72 1.26
C SER A 26 -27.90 -10.97 1.41
N ASN A 27 -28.34 -11.42 2.60
CA ASN A 27 -29.75 -11.59 2.93
C ASN A 27 -30.50 -10.26 2.97
N PHE A 28 -29.88 -9.22 3.53
CA PHE A 28 -30.40 -7.86 3.51
C PHE A 28 -30.55 -7.30 2.08
N ALA A 29 -29.55 -7.52 1.22
CA ALA A 29 -29.61 -7.11 -0.17
C ALA A 29 -30.78 -7.79 -0.91
N LYS A 30 -30.93 -9.11 -0.73
CA LYS A 30 -32.04 -9.88 -1.31
C LYS A 30 -33.40 -9.39 -0.80
N LYS A 31 -33.56 -9.21 0.51
CA LYS A 31 -34.83 -8.75 1.13
C LYS A 31 -35.27 -7.37 0.61
N ASN A 32 -34.33 -6.49 0.32
CA ASN A 32 -34.60 -5.11 -0.10
C ASN A 32 -34.44 -4.88 -1.61
N ASN A 33 -34.26 -5.94 -2.41
CA ASN A 33 -34.04 -5.88 -3.84
C ASN A 33 -32.90 -4.91 -4.25
N LEU A 34 -31.77 -4.99 -3.55
CA LEU A 34 -30.59 -4.16 -3.78
C LEU A 34 -29.68 -4.79 -4.84
N MET A 35 -28.92 -3.94 -5.54
CA MET A 35 -27.83 -4.42 -6.39
C MET A 35 -26.79 -5.12 -5.52
N PHE A 36 -26.44 -6.35 -5.88
CA PHE A 36 -25.53 -7.22 -5.12
C PHE A 36 -24.38 -7.71 -6.00
N PHE A 37 -23.16 -7.53 -5.50
CA PHE A 37 -21.96 -8.13 -6.05
C PHE A 37 -21.40 -9.14 -5.06
N GLU A 38 -21.16 -10.34 -5.53
CA GLU A 38 -20.57 -11.39 -4.70
C GLU A 38 -19.07 -11.17 -4.53
N HIS A 39 -18.61 -11.10 -3.29
CA HIS A 39 -17.18 -11.12 -2.95
C HIS A 39 -16.69 -12.56 -2.79
N ASN A 40 -15.55 -12.88 -3.40
CA ASN A 40 -14.95 -14.20 -3.29
C ASN A 40 -14.38 -14.43 -1.87
N ILE A 41 -14.93 -15.41 -1.16
CA ILE A 41 -14.54 -15.77 0.22
C ILE A 41 -13.05 -16.11 0.36
N ASN A 42 -12.40 -16.57 -0.71
CA ASN A 42 -10.98 -16.92 -0.69
C ASN A 42 -10.05 -15.69 -0.91
N LEU A 43 -10.62 -14.52 -1.18
CA LEU A 43 -9.87 -13.30 -1.42
C LEU A 43 -9.89 -12.42 -0.18
N SER A 44 -8.80 -12.43 0.60
CA SER A 44 -8.71 -11.57 1.79
C SER A 44 -8.69 -10.08 1.43
N GLY A 45 -9.21 -9.22 2.32
CA GLY A 45 -9.42 -7.79 2.08
C GLY A 45 -8.20 -7.04 1.54
N ARG A 46 -7.00 -7.31 2.08
CA ARG A 46 -5.75 -6.68 1.61
C ARG A 46 -5.34 -7.06 0.19
N TYR A 47 -5.88 -8.15 -0.36
CA TYR A 47 -5.67 -8.57 -1.75
C TYR A 47 -6.85 -8.20 -2.66
N SER A 48 -7.93 -7.63 -2.15
CA SER A 48 -9.16 -7.33 -2.90
C SER A 48 -9.15 -5.96 -3.61
N VAL A 49 -8.06 -5.22 -3.58
CA VAL A 49 -7.95 -3.87 -4.19
C VAL A 49 -8.26 -3.87 -5.70
N LEU A 50 -7.96 -4.97 -6.40
CA LEU A 50 -8.24 -5.12 -7.84
C LEU A 50 -9.46 -6.02 -8.12
N SER A 51 -10.31 -6.25 -7.12
CA SER A 51 -11.61 -6.91 -7.27
C SER A 51 -12.76 -5.89 -7.32
N GLU A 52 -13.99 -6.40 -7.32
CA GLU A 52 -15.21 -5.58 -7.24
C GLU A 52 -15.19 -4.60 -6.05
N VAL A 53 -14.56 -4.99 -4.93
CA VAL A 53 -14.47 -4.13 -3.73
C VAL A 53 -13.67 -2.85 -4.00
N GLY A 54 -12.53 -2.96 -4.69
CA GLY A 54 -11.66 -1.82 -4.93
C GLY A 54 -11.97 -1.08 -6.24
N LEU A 55 -12.54 -1.76 -7.25
CA LEU A 55 -12.70 -1.17 -8.58
C LEU A 55 -14.08 -0.54 -8.82
N LEU A 56 -15.14 -1.01 -8.12
CA LEU A 56 -16.51 -0.55 -8.37
C LEU A 56 -16.70 0.94 -8.10
N MET A 57 -15.97 1.50 -7.14
CA MET A 57 -16.06 2.91 -6.74
C MET A 57 -15.35 3.85 -7.71
N PHE A 58 -14.54 3.33 -8.61
CA PHE A 58 -13.73 4.13 -9.53
C PHE A 58 -14.16 3.92 -10.97
N ASN A 59 -14.51 5.00 -11.65
CA ASN A 59 -14.72 5.00 -13.10
C ASN A 59 -13.35 4.97 -13.81
N LEU A 60 -12.61 3.87 -13.65
CA LEU A 60 -11.28 3.71 -14.23
C LEU A 60 -11.37 3.07 -15.61
N ASP A 61 -10.49 3.50 -16.52
CA ASP A 61 -10.31 2.87 -17.81
C ASP A 61 -9.76 1.45 -17.66
N TYR A 62 -10.62 0.44 -17.89
CA TYR A 62 -10.29 -0.97 -17.76
C TYR A 62 -9.05 -1.38 -18.59
N LYS A 63 -8.87 -0.81 -19.79
CA LYS A 63 -7.68 -1.07 -20.62
C LYS A 63 -6.39 -0.68 -19.91
N LYS A 64 -6.40 0.45 -19.20
CA LYS A 64 -5.23 0.91 -18.43
C LYS A 64 -4.96 0.03 -17.21
N ILE A 65 -6.01 -0.51 -16.58
CA ILE A 65 -5.86 -1.48 -15.49
C ILE A 65 -5.17 -2.73 -16.00
N ILE A 66 -5.68 -3.33 -17.09
CA ILE A 66 -5.08 -4.53 -17.70
C ILE A 66 -3.64 -4.27 -18.13
N GLN A 67 -3.34 -3.12 -18.74
CA GLN A 67 -1.97 -2.76 -19.09
C GLN A 67 -1.03 -2.69 -17.87
N GLY A 68 -1.53 -2.18 -16.74
CA GLY A 68 -0.78 -2.16 -15.48
C GLY A 68 -0.48 -3.57 -14.96
N ILE A 69 -1.48 -4.45 -14.95
CA ILE A 69 -1.34 -5.87 -14.56
C ILE A 69 -0.35 -6.58 -15.50
N ASP A 70 -0.55 -6.46 -16.80
CA ASP A 70 0.27 -7.08 -17.84
C ASP A 70 1.74 -6.66 -17.77
N SER A 71 2.01 -5.42 -17.41
CA SER A 71 3.38 -4.93 -17.29
C SER A 71 4.22 -5.70 -16.26
N VAL A 72 3.53 -6.32 -15.28
CA VAL A 72 4.16 -7.14 -14.23
C VAL A 72 4.14 -8.63 -14.61
N LEU A 73 3.05 -9.12 -15.23
CA LEU A 73 2.79 -10.55 -15.45
C LEU A 73 3.30 -11.09 -16.80
N LYS A 74 3.13 -10.32 -17.90
CA LYS A 74 3.42 -10.81 -19.28
C LYS A 74 4.87 -11.19 -19.57
N LYS A 75 5.81 -10.73 -18.77
CA LYS A 75 7.24 -11.08 -18.92
C LYS A 75 7.65 -12.31 -18.09
N GLY A 76 6.68 -13.10 -17.66
CA GLY A 76 6.87 -14.12 -16.63
C GLY A 76 7.13 -13.49 -15.27
N LEU A 77 7.35 -14.32 -14.25
CA LEU A 77 7.79 -13.80 -12.95
C LEU A 77 9.06 -12.99 -13.16
N ASN A 78 8.93 -11.67 -13.13
CA ASN A 78 9.99 -10.73 -13.40
C ASN A 78 11.21 -11.08 -12.52
N LYS A 79 12.37 -11.28 -13.12
CA LYS A 79 13.63 -11.59 -12.39
C LYS A 79 13.88 -10.62 -11.24
N ASN A 80 13.48 -9.34 -11.42
CA ASN A 80 13.58 -8.32 -10.38
C ASN A 80 12.64 -8.59 -9.20
N LEU A 81 11.43 -9.11 -9.44
CA LEU A 81 10.48 -9.46 -8.38
C LEU A 81 11.04 -10.58 -7.50
N ILE A 82 11.54 -11.64 -8.12
CA ILE A 82 12.15 -12.77 -7.40
C ILE A 82 13.40 -12.30 -6.64
N ARG A 83 14.26 -11.50 -7.28
CA ARG A 83 15.47 -10.97 -6.64
C ARG A 83 15.14 -10.08 -5.44
N ASN A 84 14.13 -9.21 -5.55
CA ASN A 84 13.71 -8.35 -4.45
C ASN A 84 13.13 -9.17 -3.28
N ALA A 85 12.27 -10.13 -3.56
CA ALA A 85 11.75 -11.04 -2.53
C ALA A 85 12.88 -11.85 -1.86
N ALA A 86 13.86 -12.34 -2.62
CA ALA A 86 15.03 -13.03 -2.08
C ALA A 86 15.91 -12.11 -1.23
N THR A 87 16.08 -10.85 -1.63
CA THR A 87 16.78 -9.84 -0.83
C THR A 87 16.09 -9.60 0.49
N LEU A 88 14.76 -9.37 0.49
CA LEU A 88 13.97 -9.21 1.72
C LEU A 88 14.08 -10.43 2.62
N LEU A 89 13.97 -11.63 2.05
CA LEU A 89 14.15 -12.88 2.80
C LEU A 89 15.54 -12.96 3.47
N THR A 90 16.58 -12.55 2.76
CA THR A 90 17.96 -12.54 3.28
C THR A 90 18.11 -11.53 4.42
N LEU A 91 17.54 -10.34 4.28
CA LEU A 91 17.54 -9.30 5.30
C LEU A 91 16.85 -9.79 6.58
N ILE A 92 15.68 -10.41 6.47
CA ILE A 92 14.95 -10.99 7.60
C ILE A 92 15.79 -12.10 8.29
N LYS A 93 16.32 -13.04 7.50
CA LYS A 93 16.95 -14.24 8.06
C LYS A 93 18.39 -14.02 8.54
N LYS A 94 19.17 -13.19 7.86
CA LYS A 94 20.63 -13.11 8.06
C LYS A 94 21.12 -11.78 8.63
N SER A 95 20.40 -10.68 8.40
CA SER A 95 20.91 -9.34 8.70
C SER A 95 20.34 -8.73 9.99
N LYS A 96 19.57 -9.48 10.76
CA LYS A 96 18.88 -8.99 11.97
C LYS A 96 18.01 -7.73 11.70
N ILE A 97 17.51 -7.61 10.49
CA ILE A 97 16.56 -6.57 10.12
C ILE A 97 15.17 -7.01 10.60
N ASP A 98 14.60 -6.26 11.51
CA ASP A 98 13.28 -6.52 12.11
C ASP A 98 12.25 -5.42 11.79
N THR A 99 12.67 -4.40 11.03
CA THR A 99 11.83 -3.25 10.72
C THR A 99 11.96 -2.89 9.23
N HIS A 100 10.84 -2.75 8.53
CA HIS A 100 10.76 -2.21 7.18
C HIS A 100 10.09 -0.84 7.20
N VAL A 101 10.81 0.18 6.78
CA VAL A 101 10.31 1.55 6.74
C VAL A 101 10.01 1.97 5.30
N SER A 102 8.75 2.34 5.04
CA SER A 102 8.32 2.94 3.78
C SER A 102 8.41 4.46 3.88
N LEU A 103 9.41 5.07 3.24
CA LEU A 103 9.58 6.51 3.14
C LEU A 103 8.78 7.05 1.95
N ILE A 104 7.65 7.71 2.20
CA ILE A 104 6.71 8.17 1.18
C ILE A 104 6.98 9.64 0.85
N TYR A 105 7.64 9.90 -0.30
CA TYR A 105 7.99 11.26 -0.76
C TYR A 105 6.91 11.91 -1.64
N SER A 106 5.81 11.25 -1.88
CA SER A 106 4.68 11.79 -2.64
C SER A 106 3.40 11.56 -1.86
N HIS A 107 2.78 12.64 -1.42
CA HIS A 107 1.59 12.60 -0.56
C HIS A 107 0.45 11.76 -1.15
N ASN A 108 0.26 11.77 -2.47
CA ASN A 108 -0.74 10.95 -3.17
C ASN A 108 -0.48 9.43 -3.07
N LEU A 109 0.69 9.00 -2.58
CA LEU A 109 1.01 7.60 -2.30
C LEU A 109 0.78 7.21 -0.83
N LEU A 110 0.33 8.12 0.03
CA LEU A 110 0.21 7.84 1.46
C LEU A 110 -0.83 6.74 1.73
N SER A 111 -1.97 6.77 1.06
CA SER A 111 -2.98 5.71 1.16
C SER A 111 -2.47 4.35 0.67
N TYR A 112 -1.64 4.34 -0.39
CA TYR A 112 -0.92 3.14 -0.79
C TYR A 112 0.03 2.66 0.30
N GLY A 113 0.74 3.57 0.96
CA GLY A 113 1.62 3.25 2.09
C GLY A 113 0.88 2.50 3.20
N TYR A 114 -0.29 2.98 3.64
CA TYR A 114 -1.11 2.31 4.66
C TYR A 114 -1.62 0.95 4.20
N TRP A 115 -2.08 0.82 2.96
CA TRP A 115 -2.45 -0.46 2.39
C TRP A 115 -1.26 -1.44 2.34
N HIS A 116 -0.09 -0.96 1.90
CA HIS A 116 1.14 -1.77 1.83
C HIS A 116 1.62 -2.22 3.22
N GLN A 117 1.49 -1.35 4.23
CA GLN A 117 1.73 -1.70 5.63
C GLN A 117 0.83 -2.85 6.08
N GLN A 118 -0.48 -2.76 5.82
CA GLN A 118 -1.44 -3.83 6.13
C GLN A 118 -1.10 -5.12 5.36
N LEU A 119 -0.80 -4.99 4.05
CA LEU A 119 -0.43 -6.13 3.21
C LEU A 119 0.75 -6.90 3.82
N LEU A 120 1.80 -6.21 4.24
CA LEU A 120 2.96 -6.82 4.86
C LEU A 120 2.63 -7.38 6.26
N ALA A 121 2.08 -6.56 7.14
CA ALA A 121 1.81 -6.93 8.53
C ALA A 121 0.94 -8.19 8.65
N GLU A 122 -0.20 -8.24 7.96
CA GLU A 122 -1.11 -9.38 8.02
C GLU A 122 -0.64 -10.61 7.24
N SER A 123 0.22 -10.43 6.23
CA SER A 123 0.69 -11.55 5.43
C SER A 123 1.91 -12.24 6.03
N ILE A 124 2.94 -11.47 6.44
CA ILE A 124 4.19 -12.02 6.99
C ILE A 124 4.28 -11.98 8.51
N GLY A 125 3.50 -11.13 9.21
CA GLY A 125 3.50 -10.97 10.67
C GLY A 125 3.00 -12.20 11.42
N LYS A 126 3.67 -13.35 11.24
CA LYS A 126 3.25 -14.65 11.75
C LYS A 126 4.43 -15.45 12.23
N LYS A 127 4.29 -16.14 13.35
CA LYS A 127 5.28 -17.09 13.88
C LYS A 127 6.66 -16.46 14.16
N GLY A 128 6.72 -15.13 14.39
CA GLY A 128 7.96 -14.42 14.66
C GLY A 128 8.96 -14.43 13.50
N LYS A 129 8.49 -14.55 12.26
CA LYS A 129 9.31 -14.60 11.04
C LYS A 129 9.10 -13.36 10.16
N ASP A 130 9.06 -12.20 10.78
CA ASP A 130 8.59 -10.98 10.18
C ASP A 130 9.57 -9.81 10.30
N PHE A 131 9.15 -8.70 9.78
CA PHE A 131 9.61 -7.37 10.12
C PHE A 131 8.39 -6.47 10.37
N THR A 132 8.51 -5.52 11.29
CA THR A 132 7.48 -4.52 11.57
C THR A 132 7.45 -3.50 10.44
N PRO A 133 6.35 -3.38 9.66
CA PRO A 133 6.24 -2.35 8.62
C PRO A 133 5.85 -1.00 9.24
N ILE A 134 6.63 0.03 8.94
CA ILE A 134 6.41 1.41 9.39
C ILE A 134 6.24 2.31 8.16
N ILE A 135 5.36 3.31 8.26
CA ILE A 135 5.22 4.39 7.28
C ILE A 135 5.84 5.66 7.83
N SER A 136 6.55 6.36 6.97
CA SER A 136 7.11 7.67 7.22
C SER A 136 6.76 8.61 6.07
N GLU A 137 6.07 9.70 6.37
CA GLU A 137 5.69 10.72 5.39
C GLU A 137 6.84 11.71 5.21
N CYS A 138 7.47 11.69 4.05
CA CYS A 138 8.60 12.55 3.73
C CYS A 138 8.19 13.67 2.75
N PRO A 139 8.78 14.85 2.89
CA PRO A 139 9.90 15.23 3.80
C PRO A 139 9.49 15.64 5.23
N LYS A 140 8.21 15.61 5.59
CA LYS A 140 7.73 15.99 6.94
C LYS A 140 8.53 15.29 8.06
N ASP A 141 8.72 13.99 7.92
CA ASP A 141 9.37 13.15 8.93
C ASP A 141 10.91 13.29 8.98
N HIS A 142 11.49 14.13 8.10
CA HIS A 142 12.88 14.57 8.29
C HIS A 142 13.07 15.34 9.61
N HIS A 143 12.02 16.01 10.08
CA HIS A 143 12.03 16.83 11.29
C HIS A 143 11.48 16.12 12.54
N SER A 144 11.18 14.81 12.44
CA SER A 144 10.64 14.03 13.56
C SER A 144 11.46 12.76 13.83
N ILE A 145 11.46 11.80 12.92
CA ILE A 145 11.97 10.45 13.16
C ILE A 145 13.29 10.15 12.41
N MET A 146 13.73 11.02 11.50
CA MET A 146 14.90 10.76 10.66
C MET A 146 16.20 10.61 11.48
N GLN A 147 16.33 11.31 12.61
CA GLN A 147 17.45 11.12 13.53
C GLN A 147 17.57 9.66 13.98
N LEU A 148 16.45 9.04 14.37
CA LEU A 148 16.39 7.61 14.74
C LEU A 148 16.80 6.69 13.58
N TYR A 149 16.44 7.04 12.35
CA TYR A 149 16.77 6.24 11.18
C TYR A 149 18.26 6.30 10.82
N LEU A 150 18.87 7.48 10.97
CA LEU A 150 20.25 7.69 10.60
C LEU A 150 21.23 7.21 11.69
N ASP A 151 20.94 7.45 12.96
CA ASP A 151 21.86 7.25 14.06
C ASP A 151 21.44 6.18 15.07
N GLY A 152 20.18 5.77 15.04
CA GLY A 152 19.67 4.72 15.91
C GLY A 152 20.08 3.31 15.49
N LYS A 153 19.44 2.31 16.10
CA LYS A 153 19.73 0.87 15.89
C LYS A 153 19.65 0.50 14.40
N LYS A 154 20.68 -0.18 13.90
CA LYS A 154 20.83 -0.59 12.47
C LYS A 154 20.07 -1.88 12.15
N ASN A 155 18.81 -1.94 12.54
CA ASN A 155 17.91 -3.07 12.34
C ASN A 155 16.79 -2.78 11.31
N LYS A 156 16.95 -1.75 10.48
CA LYS A 156 15.92 -1.26 9.57
C LYS A 156 16.35 -1.40 8.11
N PHE A 157 15.40 -1.77 7.27
CA PHE A 157 15.48 -1.69 5.82
C PHE A 157 14.48 -0.65 5.31
N PHE A 158 14.86 0.14 4.32
CA PHE A 158 14.06 1.24 3.84
C PHE A 158 13.63 1.07 2.39
N THR A 159 12.39 1.44 2.08
CA THR A 159 11.90 1.60 0.71
C THR A 159 11.45 3.04 0.50
N PHE A 160 12.11 3.73 -0.42
CA PHE A 160 11.72 5.07 -0.84
C PHE A 160 10.67 4.97 -1.94
N PHE A 161 9.51 5.57 -1.74
CA PHE A 161 8.45 5.67 -2.75
C PHE A 161 8.31 7.11 -3.20
N LYS A 162 8.39 7.35 -4.51
CA LYS A 162 8.27 8.68 -5.09
C LYS A 162 7.65 8.65 -6.47
N THR A 163 6.76 9.60 -6.75
CA THR A 163 6.27 9.85 -8.11
C THR A 163 7.26 10.70 -8.89
N ILE A 164 7.41 10.38 -10.17
CA ILE A 164 8.23 11.14 -11.13
C ILE A 164 7.37 11.61 -12.31
N ASN A 165 7.86 12.58 -13.06
CA ASN A 165 7.16 13.17 -14.19
C ASN A 165 5.80 13.77 -13.80
N ASN A 166 5.73 14.43 -12.64
CA ASN A 166 4.53 15.11 -12.16
C ASN A 166 4.19 16.26 -13.12
N LYS A 167 2.92 16.31 -13.56
CA LYS A 167 2.44 17.38 -14.46
C LYS A 167 2.24 18.71 -13.75
N LEU A 168 1.88 18.63 -12.46
CA LEU A 168 1.65 19.80 -11.63
C LEU A 168 2.92 20.10 -10.85
N ASP A 169 3.43 21.30 -11.04
CA ASP A 169 4.54 21.86 -10.29
C ASP A 169 4.23 23.30 -9.96
N GLN A 170 4.42 23.67 -8.71
CA GLN A 170 4.12 25.02 -8.21
C GLN A 170 5.43 25.81 -8.07
N PRO A 171 5.60 26.89 -8.84
CA PRO A 171 6.75 27.77 -8.66
C PRO A 171 6.65 28.48 -7.31
N ILE A 172 7.79 28.66 -6.68
CA ILE A 172 7.89 29.45 -5.45
C ILE A 172 7.86 30.91 -5.85
N LYS A 173 6.79 31.62 -5.45
CA LYS A 173 6.60 33.04 -5.78
C LYS A 173 7.34 33.93 -4.81
N ASP A 174 7.22 33.64 -3.52
CA ASP A 174 7.86 34.40 -2.43
C ASP A 174 8.95 33.55 -1.79
N TYR A 175 10.16 34.08 -1.66
CA TYR A 175 11.29 33.39 -1.08
C TYR A 175 12.15 34.32 -0.26
N PHE A 176 12.55 33.87 0.93
CA PHE A 176 13.46 34.58 1.82
C PHE A 176 14.95 34.36 1.46
N ASP A 177 15.26 33.19 0.86
CA ASP A 177 16.62 32.82 0.45
C ASP A 177 16.73 32.75 -1.08
N GLN A 178 17.76 33.40 -1.64
CA GLN A 178 18.03 33.39 -3.09
C GLN A 178 18.21 31.98 -3.68
N LYS A 179 18.54 30.98 -2.85
CA LYS A 179 18.61 29.57 -3.27
C LYS A 179 17.28 29.04 -3.81
N PHE A 180 16.15 29.62 -3.38
CA PHE A 180 14.80 29.24 -3.85
C PHE A 180 14.36 29.99 -5.12
N LYS A 181 15.13 30.99 -5.55
CA LYS A 181 14.82 31.73 -6.77
C LYS A 181 14.68 30.80 -7.97
N ARG A 182 13.59 30.93 -8.71
CA ARG A 182 13.25 30.09 -9.89
C ARG A 182 13.14 28.58 -9.56
N LYS A 183 12.94 28.22 -8.31
CA LYS A 183 12.67 26.82 -7.90
C LYS A 183 11.17 26.59 -7.80
N SER A 184 10.82 25.32 -7.87
CA SER A 184 9.47 24.83 -7.65
C SER A 184 9.41 23.92 -6.42
N LEU A 185 8.20 23.58 -5.95
CA LEU A 185 8.03 22.61 -4.87
C LEU A 185 8.63 21.24 -5.23
N ASN A 186 8.48 20.80 -6.47
CA ASN A 186 9.08 19.54 -6.92
C ASN A 186 10.63 19.60 -6.84
N ASN A 187 11.25 20.73 -7.19
CA ASN A 187 12.71 20.89 -7.06
C ASN A 187 13.18 20.73 -5.61
N ILE A 188 12.43 21.27 -4.64
CA ILE A 188 12.77 21.12 -3.22
C ILE A 188 12.62 19.66 -2.77
N ILE A 189 11.49 19.03 -3.07
CA ILE A 189 11.24 17.63 -2.72
C ILE A 189 12.28 16.71 -3.36
N ASP A 190 12.63 16.95 -4.64
CA ASP A 190 13.66 16.19 -5.37
C ASP A 190 15.04 16.35 -4.72
N SER A 191 15.38 17.57 -4.28
CA SER A 191 16.65 17.84 -3.59
C SER A 191 16.70 17.11 -2.26
N GLN A 192 15.64 17.15 -1.46
CA GLN A 192 15.55 16.46 -0.16
C GLN A 192 15.58 14.93 -0.34
N PHE A 193 14.87 14.39 -1.32
CA PHE A 193 14.89 12.98 -1.66
C PHE A 193 16.30 12.51 -2.03
N ASN A 194 16.98 13.22 -2.94
CA ASN A 194 18.33 12.88 -3.39
C ASN A 194 19.36 13.03 -2.26
N ALA A 195 19.24 14.08 -1.45
CA ALA A 195 20.10 14.28 -0.29
C ALA A 195 19.97 13.11 0.71
N THR A 196 18.74 12.68 1.00
CA THR A 196 18.50 11.53 1.88
C THR A 196 19.10 10.25 1.33
N ILE A 197 18.92 9.96 0.06
CA ILE A 197 19.54 8.81 -0.62
C ILE A 197 21.08 8.86 -0.49
N ASN A 198 21.69 10.01 -0.71
CA ASN A 198 23.14 10.17 -0.62
C ASN A 198 23.65 9.91 0.81
N ILE A 199 22.94 10.41 1.83
CA ILE A 199 23.26 10.15 3.23
C ILE A 199 23.09 8.68 3.59
N PHE A 200 22.03 8.01 3.13
CA PHE A 200 21.83 6.58 3.33
C PHE A 200 22.95 5.74 2.69
N LYS A 201 23.38 6.09 1.47
CA LYS A 201 24.55 5.46 0.81
C LYS A 201 25.83 5.65 1.62
N LYS A 202 26.10 6.89 2.04
CA LYS A 202 27.30 7.23 2.83
C LYS A 202 27.38 6.45 4.14
N ASN A 203 26.22 6.24 4.79
CA ASN A 203 26.10 5.54 6.07
C ASN A 203 25.86 4.03 5.92
N LEU A 204 25.92 3.47 4.70
CA LEU A 204 25.71 2.05 4.41
C LEU A 204 24.37 1.52 4.94
N ILE A 205 23.35 2.38 5.01
CA ILE A 205 22.00 2.00 5.42
C ILE A 205 21.33 1.24 4.27
N PRO A 206 20.78 0.03 4.48
CA PRO A 206 20.17 -0.74 3.41
C PRO A 206 18.84 -0.13 2.97
N PHE A 207 18.70 0.15 1.67
CA PHE A 207 17.49 0.70 1.09
C PHE A 207 17.27 0.27 -0.36
N ARG A 208 16.04 0.47 -0.83
CA ARG A 208 15.67 0.44 -2.24
C ARG A 208 14.84 1.67 -2.61
N VAL A 209 14.75 1.94 -3.91
CA VAL A 209 13.97 3.05 -4.46
C VAL A 209 12.92 2.51 -5.42
N VAL A 210 11.68 2.97 -5.27
CA VAL A 210 10.54 2.68 -6.14
C VAL A 210 10.03 3.98 -6.71
N LEU A 211 10.17 4.16 -8.01
CA LEU A 211 9.73 5.34 -8.73
C LEU A 211 8.44 5.03 -9.51
N ILE A 212 7.43 5.88 -9.37
CA ILE A 212 6.11 5.72 -9.98
C ILE A 212 5.93 6.82 -11.04
N ASP A 213 5.91 6.41 -12.31
CA ASP A 213 5.83 7.34 -13.43
C ASP A 213 4.42 7.91 -13.61
N GLN A 214 4.30 9.23 -13.50
CA GLN A 214 3.03 9.96 -13.68
C GLN A 214 2.70 10.27 -15.15
N LYS A 215 3.52 9.86 -16.12
CA LYS A 215 3.11 9.87 -17.53
C LYS A 215 1.97 8.88 -17.81
N LYS A 216 1.94 7.76 -17.07
CA LYS A 216 0.90 6.74 -17.14
C LYS A 216 0.39 6.40 -15.73
N PRO A 217 -0.28 7.32 -15.03
CA PRO A 217 -0.53 7.22 -13.59
C PRO A 217 -1.31 5.96 -13.20
N ILE A 218 -2.38 5.62 -13.92
CA ILE A 218 -3.20 4.45 -13.63
C ILE A 218 -2.37 3.16 -13.81
N GLN A 219 -1.71 3.00 -14.95
CA GLN A 219 -0.90 1.80 -15.23
C GLN A 219 0.22 1.63 -14.21
N SER A 220 0.94 2.71 -13.91
CA SER A 220 2.06 2.68 -12.96
C SER A 220 1.59 2.34 -11.54
N PHE A 221 0.44 2.88 -11.12
CA PHE A 221 -0.14 2.58 -9.81
C PHE A 221 -0.65 1.14 -9.71
N ILE A 222 -1.36 0.65 -10.73
CA ILE A 222 -1.79 -0.75 -10.80
C ILE A 222 -0.60 -1.70 -10.80
N SER A 223 0.45 -1.39 -11.58
CA SER A 223 1.70 -2.17 -11.59
C SER A 223 2.33 -2.24 -10.20
N LEU A 224 2.35 -1.13 -9.46
CA LEU A 224 2.87 -1.07 -8.10
C LEU A 224 2.08 -1.97 -7.15
N ILE A 225 0.73 -1.94 -7.22
CA ILE A 225 -0.15 -2.79 -6.42
C ILE A 225 0.12 -4.27 -6.72
N VAL A 226 0.08 -4.66 -7.99
CA VAL A 226 0.31 -6.07 -8.41
C VAL A 226 1.69 -6.55 -8.00
N TYR A 227 2.71 -5.71 -8.21
CA TYR A 227 4.08 -6.02 -7.80
C TYR A 227 4.18 -6.27 -6.29
N SER A 228 3.56 -5.41 -5.47
CA SER A 228 3.57 -5.53 -4.01
C SER A 228 2.86 -6.80 -3.52
N MET A 229 1.71 -7.13 -4.12
CA MET A 229 0.98 -8.38 -3.80
C MET A 229 1.83 -9.62 -4.11
N LEU A 230 2.44 -9.66 -5.30
CA LEU A 230 3.26 -10.79 -5.72
C LEU A 230 4.56 -10.91 -4.91
N GLU A 231 5.25 -9.81 -4.65
CA GLU A 231 6.45 -9.79 -3.80
C GLU A 231 6.14 -10.35 -2.41
N THR A 232 5.04 -9.89 -1.81
CA THR A 232 4.59 -10.35 -0.49
C THR A 232 4.21 -11.83 -0.52
N ALA A 233 3.49 -12.30 -1.53
CA ALA A 233 3.10 -13.70 -1.66
C ALA A 233 4.32 -14.62 -1.84
N ILE A 234 5.30 -14.23 -2.65
CA ILE A 234 6.55 -14.96 -2.85
C ILE A 234 7.35 -15.02 -1.54
N LEU A 235 7.46 -13.88 -0.83
CA LEU A 235 8.14 -13.82 0.45
C LEU A 235 7.48 -14.73 1.50
N CYS A 236 6.14 -14.71 1.58
CA CYS A 236 5.38 -15.61 2.46
C CYS A 236 5.65 -17.08 2.13
N LYS A 237 5.63 -17.44 0.84
CA LYS A 237 5.93 -18.81 0.40
C LYS A 237 7.34 -19.23 0.82
N ALA A 238 8.33 -18.37 0.67
CA ALA A 238 9.71 -18.61 1.06
C ALA A 238 9.91 -18.72 2.59
N LEU A 239 9.01 -18.10 3.36
CA LEU A 239 8.95 -18.19 4.83
C LEU A 239 8.08 -19.35 5.34
N ASN A 240 7.45 -20.14 4.46
CA ASN A 240 6.44 -21.16 4.79
C ASN A 240 5.24 -20.56 5.57
N LEU A 241 4.74 -19.42 5.11
CA LEU A 241 3.57 -18.74 5.64
C LEU A 241 2.44 -18.71 4.61
N ASN A 242 1.19 -18.75 5.07
CA ASN A 242 0.03 -18.49 4.21
C ASN A 242 -0.20 -16.97 4.12
N PRO A 243 -0.10 -16.33 2.93
CA PRO A 243 -0.29 -14.89 2.80
C PRO A 243 -1.76 -14.44 2.95
N PHE A 244 -2.74 -15.37 2.88
CA PHE A 244 -4.15 -15.03 2.75
C PHE A 244 -4.97 -15.11 4.05
N ASN A 245 -4.41 -15.66 5.13
CA ASN A 245 -5.08 -15.73 6.43
C ASN A 245 -4.48 -14.76 7.45
N GLN A 246 -5.22 -14.49 8.54
CA GLN A 246 -4.80 -13.66 9.69
C GLN A 246 -5.41 -14.21 11.00
N PRO A 247 -4.98 -15.39 11.49
CA PRO A 247 -5.64 -16.08 12.60
C PRO A 247 -5.71 -15.25 13.88
N ALA A 248 -4.66 -14.51 14.25
CA ALA A 248 -4.65 -13.71 15.48
C ALA A 248 -5.72 -12.60 15.50
N VAL A 249 -6.04 -11.99 14.35
CA VAL A 249 -7.09 -10.97 14.28
C VAL A 249 -8.48 -11.57 14.45
N GLU A 250 -8.70 -12.83 14.06
CA GLU A 250 -9.98 -13.52 14.23
C GLU A 250 -10.28 -13.81 15.71
N GLU A 251 -9.26 -14.00 16.55
CA GLU A 251 -9.44 -14.15 17.99
C GLU A 251 -10.01 -12.88 18.64
N ILE A 252 -9.50 -11.70 18.24
CA ILE A 252 -10.01 -10.41 18.71
C ILE A 252 -11.49 -10.24 18.34
N LYS A 253 -11.90 -10.63 17.14
CA LYS A 253 -13.30 -10.55 16.71
C LYS A 253 -14.19 -11.44 17.55
N LYS A 254 -13.77 -12.69 17.79
CA LYS A 254 -14.54 -13.64 18.64
C LYS A 254 -14.71 -13.08 20.06
N GLU A 255 -13.65 -12.58 20.65
CA GLU A 255 -13.70 -11.99 21.99
C GLU A 255 -14.62 -10.75 22.04
N THR A 256 -14.54 -9.89 21.01
CA THR A 256 -15.44 -8.73 20.88
C THR A 256 -16.91 -9.16 20.85
N TYR A 257 -17.26 -10.20 20.10
CA TYR A 257 -18.64 -10.71 20.08
C TYR A 257 -19.04 -11.31 21.43
N SER A 258 -18.14 -12.01 22.11
CA SER A 258 -18.39 -12.55 23.43
C SER A 258 -18.68 -11.47 24.48
N LEU A 259 -17.97 -10.33 24.40
CA LEU A 259 -18.16 -9.19 25.32
C LEU A 259 -19.41 -8.36 25.00
N LEU A 260 -19.95 -8.47 23.80
CA LEU A 260 -21.19 -7.77 23.41
C LEU A 260 -22.46 -8.54 23.79
N GLY A 261 -22.36 -9.80 24.25
CA GLY A 261 -23.49 -10.66 24.65
C GLY A 261 -24.06 -11.34 23.42
#